data_bf5d3599e4f5f15816721eb0ecefc293
#
_entry.id   bf5d3599e4f5f15816721eb0ecefc293
#
_cell.length_a   1.000
_cell.length_b   1.000
_cell.length_c   1.000
_cell.angle_alpha   90.00
_cell.angle_beta   90.00
_cell.angle_gamma   90.00
#
_symmetry.space_group_name_H-M   'P 1'
#
loop_
_entity.id
_entity.type
_entity.pdbx_description
1 polymer ?
#
loop_
_entity_poly.entity_id
_entity_poly.type
_entity_poly.pdbx_seq_one_letter_code
_entity_poly.pdbx_strand_id
1 'polypeptide(L)'
;PETSVVRFTTFLYQFTLIFNNLGKERQVEWFGYAQTANPVLISDFEKESGIKLTAEDFVDSGYYNNCFRNPTDKFKKYMDFVERFVSKTIGELVDICHSYGKEAMMFLGDDWIGAEPYGEHFKDMHLDAVVGSVGGGVTVRMLSEIPHVKYHEGRFLPYFFPDTFFNGNEQGAVDELNKNWLTARRAIMRK
;
A
#
# COMPACT_ATOMS: atom_id res chain seq x y z
N PRO A 1 0.03 -28.00 -9.31
CA PRO A 1 0.37 -27.62 -7.94
C PRO A 1 -0.87 -26.99 -7.30
N GLU A 2 -1.23 -27.45 -6.12
CA GLU A 2 -2.36 -26.89 -5.39
C GLU A 2 -1.91 -25.56 -4.76
N THR A 3 -2.43 -24.46 -5.28
CA THR A 3 -2.28 -23.14 -4.68
C THR A 3 -3.19 -23.04 -3.47
N SER A 4 -2.67 -22.73 -2.30
CA SER A 4 -3.44 -22.51 -1.06
C SER A 4 -3.72 -21.05 -0.77
N VAL A 5 -2.85 -20.15 -1.24
CA VAL A 5 -2.94 -18.71 -0.99
C VAL A 5 -2.87 -17.94 -2.31
N VAL A 6 -3.78 -16.99 -2.49
CA VAL A 6 -3.76 -16.02 -3.59
C VAL A 6 -3.18 -14.71 -3.07
N ARG A 7 -2.12 -14.22 -3.70
CA ARG A 7 -1.49 -12.96 -3.33
C ARG A 7 -1.85 -11.87 -4.32
N PHE A 8 -2.50 -10.83 -3.82
CA PHE A 8 -2.70 -9.59 -4.56
C PHE A 8 -1.46 -8.70 -4.40
N THR A 9 -0.99 -8.19 -5.52
CA THR A 9 0.19 -7.32 -5.56
C THR A 9 -0.20 -5.99 -6.17
N THR A 10 0.22 -4.90 -5.59
CA THR A 10 0.04 -3.53 -6.12
C THR A 10 -1.38 -2.97 -6.14
N PHE A 11 -2.42 -3.71 -5.78
CA PHE A 11 -3.80 -3.21 -5.88
C PHE A 11 -4.01 -1.92 -5.07
N LEU A 12 -3.70 -1.94 -3.77
CA LEU A 12 -3.81 -0.74 -2.92
C LEU A 12 -2.91 0.40 -3.39
N TYR A 13 -1.74 0.07 -3.90
CA TYR A 13 -0.75 1.02 -4.35
C TYR A 13 -1.23 1.91 -5.50
N GLN A 14 -2.12 1.40 -6.35
CA GLN A 14 -2.74 2.17 -7.43
C GLN A 14 -3.72 3.23 -6.94
N PHE A 15 -4.21 3.12 -5.70
CA PHE A 15 -5.19 4.02 -5.11
C PHE A 15 -4.61 4.83 -3.95
N THR A 16 -3.31 5.14 -4.00
CA THR A 16 -2.66 6.00 -3.00
C THR A 16 -3.30 7.39 -2.98
N LEU A 17 -3.75 7.82 -1.81
CA LEU A 17 -4.40 9.10 -1.58
C LEU A 17 -3.49 10.11 -0.90
N ILE A 18 -2.48 9.63 -0.17
CA ILE A 18 -1.51 10.44 0.55
C ILE A 18 -0.17 10.34 -0.13
N PHE A 19 0.40 11.49 -0.47
CA PHE A 19 1.68 11.59 -1.13
C PHE A 19 2.79 11.87 -0.12
N ASN A 20 3.97 11.35 -0.39
CA ASN A 20 5.18 11.73 0.34
C ASN A 20 5.64 13.15 -0.06
N ASN A 21 6.81 13.57 0.43
CA ASN A 21 7.41 14.86 0.08
C ASN A 21 7.73 15.02 -1.43
N LEU A 22 7.72 13.93 -2.18
CA LEU A 22 7.89 13.87 -3.63
C LEU A 22 6.54 13.63 -4.33
N GLY A 23 5.46 14.22 -3.84
CA GLY A 23 4.08 13.98 -4.24
C GLY A 23 3.80 13.89 -5.74
N LYS A 24 4.62 14.53 -6.57
CA LYS A 24 4.54 14.44 -8.02
C LYS A 24 4.74 13.02 -8.55
N GLU A 25 5.56 12.21 -7.88
CA GLU A 25 5.90 10.86 -8.31
C GLU A 25 4.75 9.89 -8.11
N ARG A 26 3.84 10.20 -7.19
CA ARG A 26 2.71 9.33 -6.88
C ARG A 26 1.55 9.39 -7.86
N GLN A 27 1.52 10.39 -8.72
CA GLN A 27 0.52 10.48 -9.79
C GLN A 27 0.91 9.69 -11.04
N VAL A 28 2.22 9.41 -11.19
CA VAL A 28 2.76 8.57 -12.24
C VAL A 28 3.69 7.57 -11.59
N GLU A 29 3.34 6.32 -11.70
CA GLU A 29 4.08 5.22 -11.11
C GLU A 29 4.70 4.30 -12.15
N TRP A 30 5.51 3.37 -11.65
CA TRP A 30 6.02 2.25 -12.43
C TRP A 30 4.94 1.54 -13.26
N PHE A 31 3.71 1.46 -12.75
CA PHE A 31 2.57 0.83 -13.40
C PHE A 31 1.66 1.80 -14.15
N GLY A 32 1.98 3.09 -14.17
CA GLY A 32 1.19 4.11 -14.83
C GLY A 32 0.64 5.19 -13.89
N TYR A 33 -0.48 5.78 -14.27
CA TYR A 33 -1.12 6.84 -13.48
C TYR A 33 -1.88 6.26 -12.28
N ALA A 34 -1.84 6.98 -11.15
CA ALA A 34 -2.63 6.64 -9.99
C ALA A 34 -4.14 6.61 -10.32
N GLN A 35 -4.82 5.56 -9.89
CA GLN A 35 -6.26 5.39 -10.15
C GLN A 35 -7.12 6.40 -9.39
N THR A 36 -6.58 7.04 -8.36
CA THR A 36 -7.25 8.14 -7.64
C THR A 36 -7.63 9.33 -8.53
N ALA A 37 -6.93 9.53 -9.65
CA ALA A 37 -7.26 10.55 -10.65
C ALA A 37 -8.05 9.99 -11.84
N ASN A 38 -8.59 8.77 -11.75
CA ASN A 38 -9.34 8.13 -12.82
C ASN A 38 -10.67 8.86 -13.06
N PRO A 39 -10.97 9.28 -14.30
CA PRO A 39 -12.20 10.01 -14.62
C PRO A 39 -13.50 9.27 -14.26
N VAL A 40 -13.51 7.94 -14.34
CA VAL A 40 -14.67 7.13 -13.98
C VAL A 40 -14.92 7.21 -12.48
N LEU A 41 -13.88 7.01 -11.67
CA LEU A 41 -13.97 7.08 -10.22
C LEU A 41 -14.40 8.49 -9.75
N ILE A 42 -13.86 9.54 -10.36
CA ILE A 42 -14.25 10.92 -10.10
C ILE A 42 -15.72 11.16 -10.45
N SER A 43 -16.17 10.65 -11.60
CA SER A 43 -17.59 10.74 -12.00
C SER A 43 -18.52 10.03 -11.03
N ASP A 44 -18.14 8.87 -10.52
CA ASP A 44 -18.95 8.12 -9.57
C ASP A 44 -19.01 8.81 -8.20
N PHE A 45 -17.91 9.41 -7.76
CA PHE A 45 -17.92 10.28 -6.60
C PHE A 45 -18.86 11.49 -6.76
N GLU A 46 -18.81 12.15 -7.94
CA GLU A 46 -19.70 13.29 -8.23
C GLU A 46 -21.17 12.87 -8.20
N LYS A 47 -21.51 11.71 -8.77
CA LYS A 47 -22.89 11.17 -8.72
C LYS A 47 -23.35 10.87 -7.30
N GLU A 48 -22.47 10.26 -6.47
CA GLU A 48 -22.82 9.89 -5.10
C GLU A 48 -22.92 11.11 -4.18
N SER A 49 -21.94 12.01 -4.26
CA SER A 49 -21.79 13.12 -3.29
C SER A 49 -22.42 14.44 -3.73
N GLY A 50 -22.67 14.61 -5.03
CA GLY A 50 -23.01 15.91 -5.62
C GLY A 50 -21.84 16.90 -5.67
N ILE A 51 -20.61 16.46 -5.35
CA ILE A 51 -19.42 17.32 -5.28
C ILE A 51 -18.58 17.13 -6.53
N LYS A 52 -18.37 18.21 -7.28
CA LYS A 52 -17.50 18.19 -8.45
C LYS A 52 -16.03 18.40 -8.05
N LEU A 53 -15.17 17.49 -8.46
CA LEU A 53 -13.73 17.62 -8.35
C LEU A 53 -13.14 18.26 -9.60
N THR A 54 -12.07 19.02 -9.40
CA THR A 54 -11.27 19.64 -10.45
C THR A 54 -9.80 19.23 -10.30
N ALA A 55 -9.00 19.49 -11.30
CA ALA A 55 -7.56 19.25 -11.24
C ALA A 55 -6.91 19.96 -10.03
N GLU A 56 -7.41 21.16 -9.68
CA GLU A 56 -6.87 21.93 -8.54
C GLU A 56 -7.09 21.22 -7.20
N ASP A 57 -8.16 20.45 -7.05
CA ASP A 57 -8.40 19.67 -5.82
C ASP A 57 -7.31 18.61 -5.60
N PHE A 58 -6.64 18.15 -6.65
CA PHE A 58 -5.51 17.23 -6.59
C PHE A 58 -4.16 17.97 -6.52
N VAL A 59 -4.01 19.02 -7.29
CA VAL A 59 -2.78 19.84 -7.35
C VAL A 59 -2.58 20.61 -6.04
N ASP A 60 -3.65 21.09 -5.42
CA ASP A 60 -3.64 21.77 -4.11
C ASP A 60 -2.57 22.86 -4.03
N SER A 61 -2.61 23.82 -4.97
CA SER A 61 -1.62 24.90 -5.07
C SER A 61 -0.16 24.43 -5.16
N GLY A 62 0.07 23.24 -5.70
CA GLY A 62 1.38 22.62 -5.82
C GLY A 62 1.84 21.80 -4.61
N TYR A 63 1.01 21.65 -3.58
CA TYR A 63 1.28 20.81 -2.41
C TYR A 63 0.87 19.35 -2.61
N TYR A 64 0.04 19.05 -3.58
CA TYR A 64 -0.40 17.70 -3.95
C TYR A 64 -0.97 16.91 -2.77
N ASN A 65 -1.70 17.57 -1.88
CA ASN A 65 -2.27 16.97 -0.67
C ASN A 65 -1.26 16.15 0.14
N ASN A 66 -0.02 16.63 0.26
CA ASN A 66 1.03 15.92 0.97
C ASN A 66 0.76 15.83 2.48
N CYS A 67 1.50 14.95 3.18
CA CYS A 67 1.32 14.67 4.60
C CYS A 67 1.65 15.84 5.55
N PHE A 68 2.23 16.93 5.06
CA PHE A 68 2.55 18.12 5.85
C PHE A 68 1.47 19.19 5.80
N ARG A 69 0.37 18.93 5.09
CA ARG A 69 -0.75 19.84 4.96
C ARG A 69 -2.06 19.12 5.23
N ASN A 70 -2.96 19.77 5.99
CA ASN A 70 -4.31 19.26 6.15
C ASN A 70 -5.03 19.30 4.80
N PRO A 71 -5.55 18.17 4.30
CA PRO A 71 -6.35 18.15 3.10
C PRO A 71 -7.59 19.03 3.22
N THR A 72 -8.08 19.55 2.10
CA THR A 72 -9.37 20.25 2.06
C THR A 72 -10.51 19.30 2.43
N ASP A 73 -11.61 19.82 2.96
CA ASP A 73 -12.77 18.99 3.32
C ASP A 73 -13.35 18.26 2.10
N LYS A 74 -13.25 18.87 0.94
CA LYS A 74 -13.65 18.27 -0.33
C LYS A 74 -12.79 17.05 -0.67
N PHE A 75 -11.46 17.16 -0.52
CA PHE A 75 -10.54 16.07 -0.76
C PHE A 75 -10.67 14.95 0.29
N LYS A 76 -10.92 15.29 1.56
CA LYS A 76 -11.22 14.29 2.61
C LYS A 76 -12.44 13.44 2.28
N LYS A 77 -13.51 14.06 1.76
CA LYS A 77 -14.71 13.32 1.32
C LYS A 77 -14.41 12.40 0.13
N TYR A 78 -13.52 12.84 -0.75
CA TYR A 78 -13.07 12.00 -1.85
C TYR A 78 -12.20 10.82 -1.35
N MET A 79 -11.31 11.05 -0.38
CA MET A 79 -10.53 10.00 0.27
C MET A 79 -11.45 8.93 0.87
N ASP A 80 -12.45 9.32 1.67
CA ASP A 80 -13.42 8.40 2.26
C ASP A 80 -14.17 7.58 1.20
N PHE A 81 -14.56 8.22 0.11
CA PHE A 81 -15.19 7.53 -1.02
C PHE A 81 -14.26 6.47 -1.64
N VAL A 82 -13.00 6.83 -1.91
CA VAL A 82 -12.01 5.91 -2.50
C VAL A 82 -11.70 4.76 -1.54
N GLU A 83 -11.55 5.02 -0.24
CA GLU A 83 -11.31 4.00 0.78
C GLU A 83 -12.44 2.97 0.81
N ARG A 84 -13.69 3.42 0.81
CA ARG A 84 -14.86 2.54 0.75
C ARG A 84 -14.94 1.75 -0.55
N PHE A 85 -14.70 2.40 -1.68
CA PHE A 85 -14.67 1.74 -2.99
C PHE A 85 -13.61 0.65 -3.06
N VAL A 86 -12.37 0.96 -2.64
CA VAL A 86 -11.24 0.04 -2.68
C VAL A 86 -11.47 -1.14 -1.73
N SER A 87 -11.88 -0.87 -0.50
CA SER A 87 -12.11 -1.91 0.51
C SER A 87 -13.20 -2.89 0.07
N LYS A 88 -14.31 -2.39 -0.46
CA LYS A 88 -15.38 -3.20 -1.01
C LYS A 88 -14.90 -4.05 -2.19
N THR A 89 -14.18 -3.46 -3.13
CA THR A 89 -13.70 -4.19 -4.32
C THR A 89 -12.71 -5.29 -3.94
N ILE A 90 -11.82 -5.02 -2.98
CA ILE A 90 -10.92 -6.06 -2.45
C ILE A 90 -11.72 -7.17 -1.78
N GLY A 91 -12.70 -6.83 -0.94
CA GLY A 91 -13.55 -7.80 -0.28
C GLY A 91 -14.24 -8.73 -1.26
N GLU A 92 -14.83 -8.20 -2.33
CA GLU A 92 -15.46 -8.99 -3.40
C GLU A 92 -14.46 -9.96 -4.06
N LEU A 93 -13.22 -9.54 -4.31
CA LEU A 93 -12.16 -10.38 -4.88
C LEU A 93 -11.70 -11.46 -3.89
N VAL A 94 -11.56 -11.10 -2.62
CA VAL A 94 -11.19 -12.04 -1.56
C VAL A 94 -12.27 -13.08 -1.34
N ASP A 95 -13.54 -12.69 -1.34
CA ASP A 95 -14.67 -13.63 -1.22
C ASP A 95 -14.70 -14.66 -2.35
N ILE A 96 -14.27 -14.26 -3.56
CA ILE A 96 -14.07 -15.22 -4.65
C ILE A 96 -12.98 -16.23 -4.29
N CYS A 97 -11.82 -15.77 -3.74
CA CYS A 97 -10.75 -16.68 -3.30
C CYS A 97 -11.26 -17.64 -2.24
N HIS A 98 -11.97 -17.15 -1.24
CA HIS A 98 -12.56 -17.96 -0.17
C HIS A 98 -13.57 -18.99 -0.70
N SER A 99 -14.36 -18.64 -1.71
CA SER A 99 -15.32 -19.57 -2.33
C SER A 99 -14.65 -20.80 -2.98
N TYR A 100 -13.36 -20.65 -3.32
CA TYR A 100 -12.51 -21.75 -3.81
C TYR A 100 -11.66 -22.40 -2.71
N GLY A 101 -11.90 -22.09 -1.44
CA GLY A 101 -11.15 -22.60 -0.31
C GLY A 101 -9.70 -22.12 -0.28
N LYS A 102 -9.41 -20.91 -0.79
CA LYS A 102 -8.10 -20.29 -0.82
C LYS A 102 -8.03 -19.12 0.15
N GLU A 103 -6.93 -18.97 0.86
CA GLU A 103 -6.64 -17.76 1.61
C GLU A 103 -6.22 -16.62 0.67
N ALA A 104 -6.42 -15.39 1.11
CA ALA A 104 -6.10 -14.19 0.35
C ALA A 104 -5.11 -13.30 1.12
N MET A 105 -4.05 -12.87 0.44
CA MET A 105 -3.00 -12.04 0.99
C MET A 105 -2.81 -10.77 0.16
N MET A 106 -2.60 -9.64 0.84
CA MET A 106 -2.25 -8.38 0.17
C MET A 106 -0.79 -8.02 0.41
N PHE A 107 -0.05 -7.76 -0.68
CA PHE A 107 1.26 -7.14 -0.60
C PHE A 107 1.13 -5.63 -0.59
N LEU A 108 1.61 -5.00 0.48
CA LEU A 108 1.46 -3.56 0.72
C LEU A 108 2.57 -2.71 0.08
N GLY A 109 3.57 -3.31 -0.54
CA GLY A 109 4.71 -2.58 -1.09
C GLY A 109 5.79 -2.29 -0.04
N ASP A 110 6.77 -1.49 -0.44
CA ASP A 110 7.97 -1.28 0.37
C ASP A 110 7.87 -0.05 1.28
N ASP A 111 7.20 1.02 0.86
CA ASP A 111 7.34 2.34 1.47
C ASP A 111 6.04 2.98 1.95
N TRP A 112 4.86 2.39 1.68
CA TRP A 112 3.62 3.09 1.97
C TRP A 112 2.82 2.56 3.16
N ILE A 113 3.28 1.52 3.83
CA ILE A 113 2.58 0.93 4.97
C ILE A 113 2.26 2.00 6.01
N GLY A 114 0.96 2.17 6.28
CA GLY A 114 0.45 3.18 7.21
C GLY A 114 0.39 4.60 6.65
N ALA A 115 0.70 4.80 5.36
CA ALA A 115 0.51 6.08 4.69
C ALA A 115 -0.94 6.27 4.22
N GLU A 116 -1.63 5.18 3.91
CA GLU A 116 -3.02 5.17 3.49
C GLU A 116 -3.93 4.95 4.69
N PRO A 117 -4.96 5.77 4.86
CA PRO A 117 -5.81 5.76 6.05
C PRO A 117 -6.91 4.69 5.99
N TYR A 118 -6.63 3.49 5.51
CA TYR A 118 -7.64 2.43 5.43
C TYR A 118 -8.12 1.95 6.79
N GLY A 119 -7.28 1.96 7.83
CA GLY A 119 -7.68 1.70 9.22
C GLY A 119 -8.72 0.60 9.38
N GLU A 120 -9.88 0.97 9.92
CA GLU A 120 -11.00 0.07 10.13
C GLU A 120 -11.62 -0.52 8.83
N HIS A 121 -11.37 0.08 7.67
CA HIS A 121 -11.83 -0.45 6.39
C HIS A 121 -11.16 -1.79 6.03
N PHE A 122 -10.08 -2.19 6.70
CA PHE A 122 -9.51 -3.52 6.54
C PHE A 122 -10.52 -4.65 6.87
N LYS A 123 -11.52 -4.39 7.72
CA LYS A 123 -12.59 -5.35 7.99
C LYS A 123 -13.41 -5.72 6.75
N ASP A 124 -13.58 -4.76 5.84
CA ASP A 124 -14.40 -4.92 4.64
C ASP A 124 -13.61 -5.57 3.49
N MET A 125 -12.28 -5.72 3.66
CA MET A 125 -11.40 -6.38 2.70
C MET A 125 -11.36 -7.90 2.84
N HIS A 126 -11.76 -8.44 4.00
CA HIS A 126 -11.80 -9.88 4.32
C HIS A 126 -10.44 -10.61 4.18
N LEU A 127 -9.32 -9.90 4.17
CA LEU A 127 -7.98 -10.44 3.97
C LEU A 127 -7.57 -11.39 5.12
N ASP A 128 -6.96 -12.53 4.76
CA ASP A 128 -6.35 -13.42 5.75
C ASP A 128 -4.97 -12.91 6.17
N ALA A 129 -4.21 -12.32 5.25
CA ALA A 129 -2.87 -11.87 5.49
C ALA A 129 -2.54 -10.54 4.81
N VAL A 130 -1.66 -9.79 5.44
CA VAL A 130 -0.94 -8.66 4.82
C VAL A 130 0.55 -8.91 4.90
N VAL A 131 1.28 -8.50 3.87
CA VAL A 131 2.74 -8.62 3.82
C VAL A 131 3.37 -7.29 3.43
N GLY A 132 4.39 -6.89 4.16
CA GLY A 132 5.15 -5.67 3.89
C GLY A 132 6.64 -5.87 4.13
N SER A 133 7.45 -4.92 3.68
CA SER A 133 8.90 -5.00 3.84
C SER A 133 9.34 -4.75 5.27
N VAL A 134 10.34 -5.49 5.74
CA VAL A 134 10.95 -5.31 7.06
C VAL A 134 12.15 -4.35 7.02
N GLY A 135 12.02 -3.25 6.27
CA GLY A 135 13.08 -2.25 6.12
C GLY A 135 13.40 -1.43 7.38
N GLY A 136 12.55 -1.49 8.41
CA GLY A 136 12.77 -0.78 9.67
C GLY A 136 11.75 -1.13 10.74
N GLY A 137 12.05 -0.77 11.99
CA GLY A 137 11.18 -1.06 13.13
C GLY A 137 9.82 -0.36 13.08
N VAL A 138 9.77 0.82 12.47
CA VAL A 138 8.51 1.56 12.28
C VAL A 138 7.60 0.80 11.33
N THR A 139 8.11 0.37 10.19
CA THR A 139 7.37 -0.40 9.18
C THR A 139 6.77 -1.68 9.76
N VAL A 140 7.57 -2.44 10.53
CA VAL A 140 7.10 -3.67 11.17
C VAL A 140 5.99 -3.39 12.17
N ARG A 141 6.13 -2.33 12.98
CA ARG A 141 5.08 -1.94 13.93
C ARG A 141 3.79 -1.55 13.21
N MET A 142 3.86 -0.68 12.20
CA MET A 142 2.69 -0.26 11.43
C MET A 142 2.00 -1.44 10.76
N LEU A 143 2.77 -2.36 10.19
CA LEU A 143 2.23 -3.60 9.62
C LEU A 143 1.49 -4.43 10.69
N SER A 144 2.07 -4.55 11.90
CA SER A 144 1.48 -5.34 12.97
C SER A 144 0.25 -4.71 13.63
N GLU A 145 0.02 -3.42 13.41
CA GLU A 145 -1.13 -2.66 13.91
C GLU A 145 -2.30 -2.64 12.91
N ILE A 146 -2.15 -3.21 11.71
CA ILE A 146 -3.27 -3.33 10.75
C ILE A 146 -4.34 -4.22 11.35
N PRO A 147 -5.57 -3.72 11.53
CA PRO A 147 -6.64 -4.47 12.18
C PRO A 147 -7.30 -5.49 11.23
N HIS A 148 -8.08 -6.39 11.80
CA HIS A 148 -8.96 -7.33 11.08
C HIS A 148 -8.27 -8.31 10.13
N VAL A 149 -6.97 -8.55 10.33
CA VAL A 149 -6.17 -9.47 9.53
C VAL A 149 -5.58 -10.55 10.43
N LYS A 150 -5.64 -11.80 9.97
CA LYS A 150 -5.18 -12.96 10.76
C LYS A 150 -3.66 -13.06 10.85
N TYR A 151 -2.98 -12.79 9.73
CA TYR A 151 -1.52 -12.90 9.65
C TYR A 151 -0.89 -11.59 9.17
N HIS A 152 0.19 -11.19 9.84
CA HIS A 152 1.02 -10.06 9.50
C HIS A 152 2.41 -10.58 9.14
N GLU A 153 2.77 -10.51 7.86
CA GLU A 153 4.00 -11.11 7.35
C GLU A 153 5.02 -10.04 6.98
N GLY A 154 6.25 -10.24 7.39
CA GLY A 154 7.38 -9.40 7.01
C GLY A 154 8.14 -9.97 5.83
N ARG A 155 8.24 -9.22 4.73
CA ARG A 155 9.10 -9.57 3.62
C ARG A 155 10.54 -9.16 3.93
N PHE A 156 11.42 -10.14 4.05
CA PHE A 156 12.85 -9.91 4.15
C PHE A 156 13.50 -9.97 2.77
N LEU A 157 14.22 -8.90 2.42
CA LEU A 157 15.06 -8.86 1.23
C LEU A 157 16.53 -8.95 1.66
N PRO A 158 17.23 -10.04 1.34
CA PRO A 158 18.63 -10.20 1.70
C PRO A 158 19.54 -9.20 0.99
N TYR A 159 19.19 -8.82 -0.24
CA TYR A 159 19.84 -7.78 -1.02
C TYR A 159 18.79 -7.00 -1.82
N PHE A 160 19.07 -5.74 -2.11
CA PHE A 160 18.08 -4.90 -2.78
C PHE A 160 17.98 -5.17 -4.29
N PHE A 161 19.14 -5.36 -4.95
CA PHE A 161 19.19 -5.66 -6.38
C PHE A 161 20.14 -6.81 -6.68
N PRO A 162 19.79 -7.69 -7.65
CA PRO A 162 20.68 -8.72 -8.15
C PRO A 162 22.01 -8.16 -8.67
N ASP A 163 22.02 -6.89 -9.10
CA ASP A 163 23.20 -6.22 -9.66
C ASP A 163 24.39 -6.21 -8.71
N THR A 164 24.18 -6.07 -7.40
CA THR A 164 25.27 -6.11 -6.42
C THR A 164 26.00 -7.45 -6.48
N PHE A 165 25.26 -8.53 -6.66
CA PHE A 165 25.83 -9.87 -6.75
C PHE A 165 26.44 -10.16 -8.14
N PHE A 166 25.71 -9.84 -9.21
CA PHE A 166 26.12 -10.15 -10.58
C PHE A 166 27.25 -9.27 -11.12
N ASN A 167 27.50 -8.11 -10.51
CA ASN A 167 28.64 -7.27 -10.86
C ASN A 167 29.99 -7.74 -10.26
N GLY A 168 30.04 -8.94 -9.70
CA GLY A 168 31.27 -9.52 -9.15
C GLY A 168 31.69 -8.94 -7.79
N ASN A 169 30.80 -8.20 -7.12
CA ASN A 169 31.02 -7.67 -5.78
C ASN A 169 30.39 -8.60 -4.72
N GLU A 170 30.87 -9.84 -4.64
CA GLU A 170 30.32 -10.83 -3.71
C GLU A 170 30.42 -10.40 -2.25
N GLN A 171 31.53 -9.75 -1.87
CA GLN A 171 31.70 -9.26 -0.51
C GLN A 171 30.70 -8.15 -0.19
N GLY A 172 30.46 -7.23 -1.13
CA GLY A 172 29.42 -6.20 -0.97
C GLY A 172 28.02 -6.79 -0.80
N ALA A 173 27.70 -7.85 -1.51
CA ALA A 173 26.41 -8.55 -1.36
C ALA A 173 26.27 -9.21 0.03
N VAL A 174 27.36 -9.81 0.56
CA VAL A 174 27.37 -10.38 1.92
C VAL A 174 27.23 -9.29 2.99
N ASP A 175 27.88 -8.16 2.81
CA ASP A 175 27.79 -7.02 3.74
C ASP A 175 26.38 -6.43 3.75
N GLU A 176 25.75 -6.31 2.60
CA GLU A 176 24.36 -5.86 2.47
C GLU A 176 23.37 -6.84 3.12
N LEU A 177 23.54 -8.14 2.87
CA LEU A 177 22.77 -9.18 3.54
C LEU A 177 22.87 -9.06 5.07
N ASN A 178 24.07 -8.96 5.59
CA ASN A 178 24.29 -8.84 7.04
C ASN A 178 23.63 -7.59 7.61
N LYS A 179 23.73 -6.45 6.93
CA LYS A 179 23.08 -5.19 7.32
C LYS A 179 21.55 -5.34 7.32
N ASN A 180 20.99 -5.91 6.27
CA ASN A 180 19.54 -6.09 6.12
C ASN A 180 19.01 -7.09 7.15
N TRP A 181 19.74 -8.17 7.40
CA TRP A 181 19.41 -9.14 8.45
C TRP A 181 19.39 -8.50 9.85
N LEU A 182 20.41 -7.72 10.19
CA LEU A 182 20.46 -7.01 11.47
C LEU A 182 19.30 -6.01 11.61
N THR A 183 18.93 -5.34 10.53
CA THR A 183 17.81 -4.40 10.52
C THR A 183 16.48 -5.13 10.75
N ALA A 184 16.23 -6.20 10.01
CA ALA A 184 15.02 -7.02 10.14
C ALA A 184 14.92 -7.62 11.54
N ARG A 185 16.01 -8.20 12.07
CA ARG A 185 16.05 -8.75 13.41
C ARG A 185 15.72 -7.73 14.50
N ARG A 186 16.31 -6.52 14.41
CA ARG A 186 16.03 -5.43 15.35
C ARG A 186 14.59 -4.95 15.26
N ALA A 187 14.04 -4.91 14.05
CA ALA A 187 12.66 -4.51 13.83
C ALA A 187 11.67 -5.49 14.47
N ILE A 188 11.87 -6.79 14.29
CA ILE A 188 11.02 -7.84 14.85
C ILE A 188 11.12 -7.89 16.38
N MET A 189 12.32 -7.74 16.94
CA MET A 189 12.54 -7.81 18.39
C MET A 189 12.04 -6.58 19.18
N ARG A 190 11.67 -5.51 18.49
CA ARG A 190 11.13 -4.28 19.12
C ARG A 190 9.61 -4.18 19.06
N LYS A 191 8.97 -5.25 18.69
CA LYS A 191 7.50 -5.37 18.66
C LYS A 191 6.92 -5.38 20.06
#